data_3fef1d4043c92dcd5e100b3ecb0a3563
#
_entry.id   3fef1d4043c92dcd5e100b3ecb0a3563
#
_cell.length_a   1.000
_cell.length_b   1.000
_cell.length_c   1.000
_cell.angle_alpha   90.00
_cell.angle_beta   90.00
_cell.angle_gamma   90.00
#
_symmetry.space_group_name_H-M   'P 1'
#
loop_
_entity.id
_entity.type
_entity.pdbx_description
1 polymer ?
#
loop_
_entity_poly.entity_id
_entity_poly.type
_entity_poly.pdbx_seq_one_letter_code
_entity_poly.pdbx_strand_id
1 'polypeptide(L)'
;MKHLHTVLLLLALHLSAFPALADKGRKAPEDDRNDPVAVPIGKEIAKSGWNIGVLPAFSYNNDLGFLVGALAQVYDYGDGSVYPNYRHKFSANVNIYTRGARQLGLNYDSKYLVPGMRVTAGLEYMDNPLCGFYGFNGAVSPYHADLDQRKSADGTDGVAFYATHQRLFRTTLDVQGRLADGLNWIGGVSYSWQHYSDVAFKVYDGRESLFHQYVQNGLIPEADTRGHRAELKGGLVYDTRDFEPNPARGLVATVTATAGASFSEGARGSLLLSADFRQYLPLWPGRITLAYQLCYKGLLAGSLPFYALPAFSMRGSFGSRITGNGVAWASADLRLNLASFRVLKQNFQLGLVGFADAGAAVQPYELQRQTALGGITAGKTLDGVEAGPYRSIFDPDIAVRERLHSSVGGGFWFSMNRNFIVAVEFGRPLNPQDGSFGVYINLGFSF
;
A
#
# COMPACT_ATOMS: atom_id res chain seq x y z
N MET A 1 4.52 -24.75 -5.41
CA MET A 1 5.05 -25.29 -4.15
C MET A 1 6.55 -25.03 -3.95
N LYS A 2 7.45 -25.21 -4.95
CA LYS A 2 8.90 -24.97 -4.77
C LYS A 2 9.27 -23.53 -4.36
N HIS A 3 8.56 -22.51 -4.86
CA HIS A 3 8.83 -21.10 -4.52
C HIS A 3 8.34 -20.69 -3.11
N LEU A 4 7.28 -21.34 -2.60
CA LEU A 4 6.79 -21.11 -1.24
C LEU A 4 7.81 -21.58 -0.19
N HIS A 5 8.48 -22.72 -0.44
CA HIS A 5 9.54 -23.21 0.44
C HIS A 5 10.75 -22.27 0.47
N THR A 6 11.09 -21.64 -0.66
CA THR A 6 12.21 -20.68 -0.72
C THR A 6 11.91 -19.40 0.05
N VAL A 7 10.70 -18.87 -0.03
CA VAL A 7 10.29 -17.67 0.71
C VAL A 7 10.18 -17.97 2.20
N LEU A 8 9.61 -19.12 2.58
CA LEU A 8 9.53 -19.55 3.97
C LEU A 8 10.94 -19.87 4.55
N LEU A 9 11.84 -20.39 3.73
CA LEU A 9 13.23 -20.66 4.13
C LEU A 9 14.02 -19.36 4.32
N LEU A 10 13.81 -18.35 3.47
CA LEU A 10 14.42 -17.03 3.63
C LEU A 10 13.89 -16.30 4.87
N LEU A 11 12.59 -16.38 5.15
CA LEU A 11 11.99 -15.89 6.39
C LEU A 11 12.50 -16.64 7.62
N ALA A 12 12.63 -17.97 7.55
CA ALA A 12 13.15 -18.81 8.64
C ALA A 12 14.65 -18.58 8.86
N LEU A 13 15.44 -18.38 7.82
CA LEU A 13 16.87 -18.07 7.92
C LEU A 13 17.12 -16.69 8.55
N HIS A 14 16.25 -15.69 8.28
CA HIS A 14 16.35 -14.40 8.96
C HIS A 14 15.94 -14.48 10.43
N LEU A 15 14.97 -15.34 10.79
CA LEU A 15 14.59 -15.58 12.18
C LEU A 15 15.66 -16.35 12.98
N SER A 16 16.48 -17.16 12.31
CA SER A 16 17.52 -17.97 12.96
C SER A 16 18.92 -17.31 13.00
N ALA A 17 19.16 -16.27 12.18
CA ALA A 17 20.47 -15.63 12.07
C ALA A 17 20.72 -14.50 13.09
N PHE A 18 19.71 -14.11 13.88
CA PHE A 18 19.91 -13.18 14.98
C PHE A 18 19.85 -13.92 16.30
N PRO A 19 20.96 -13.99 17.07
CA PRO A 19 20.86 -14.36 18.46
C PRO A 19 19.94 -13.35 19.10
N ALA A 20 18.85 -13.83 19.69
CA ALA A 20 18.00 -13.04 20.53
C ALA A 20 18.89 -12.37 21.59
N LEU A 21 19.15 -11.08 21.43
CA LEU A 21 19.47 -10.19 22.53
C LEU A 21 18.18 -10.10 23.34
N ALA A 22 17.81 -11.24 23.94
CA ALA A 22 16.81 -11.29 24.97
C ALA A 22 17.43 -10.58 26.19
N ASP A 23 17.11 -9.31 26.29
CA ASP A 23 17.33 -8.55 27.52
C ASP A 23 16.39 -9.18 28.56
N LYS A 24 16.98 -10.07 29.36
CA LYS A 24 16.33 -10.71 30.49
C LYS A 24 15.96 -9.62 31.50
N GLY A 25 14.69 -9.27 31.60
CA GLY A 25 14.13 -8.65 32.80
C GLY A 25 13.84 -7.15 32.72
N ARG A 26 13.20 -6.66 31.69
CA ARG A 26 12.60 -5.32 31.75
C ARG A 26 11.14 -5.40 32.18
N LYS A 27 10.86 -4.87 33.37
CA LYS A 27 9.53 -4.41 33.82
C LYS A 27 8.93 -3.46 32.79
N ALA A 28 7.61 -3.37 32.75
CA ALA A 28 6.87 -2.40 31.93
C ALA A 28 7.56 -1.02 31.91
N PRO A 29 7.52 -0.28 30.79
CA PRO A 29 8.32 0.93 30.64
C PRO A 29 7.97 1.93 31.74
N GLU A 30 8.84 1.99 32.72
CA GLU A 30 8.95 3.06 33.65
C GLU A 30 9.53 4.25 32.86
N ASP A 31 8.70 5.29 32.69
CA ASP A 31 9.07 6.65 32.36
C ASP A 31 10.28 6.84 31.40
N ASP A 32 10.00 6.82 30.12
CA ASP A 32 10.96 6.96 28.98
C ASP A 32 11.69 8.34 28.96
N ARG A 33 11.67 9.08 30.06
CA ARG A 33 12.31 10.40 30.22
C ARG A 33 13.83 10.36 30.19
N ASN A 34 14.42 9.17 30.31
CA ASN A 34 15.89 8.96 30.34
C ASN A 34 16.40 8.06 29.20
N ASP A 35 15.62 7.84 28.14
CA ASP A 35 16.11 7.09 27.00
C ASP A 35 17.16 7.91 26.24
N PRO A 36 18.44 7.49 26.19
CA PRO A 36 19.49 8.20 25.48
C PRO A 36 19.27 8.23 23.95
N VAL A 37 18.25 7.53 23.45
CA VAL A 37 17.85 7.49 22.03
C VAL A 37 16.96 8.68 21.67
N ALA A 38 16.28 9.30 22.63
CA ALA A 38 15.51 10.51 22.35
C ALA A 38 16.45 11.70 22.19
N VAL A 39 16.43 12.36 21.02
CA VAL A 39 17.00 13.72 20.93
C VAL A 39 16.32 14.54 22.02
N PRO A 40 17.07 15.17 22.97
CA PRO A 40 16.45 15.89 24.06
C PRO A 40 15.63 17.05 23.50
N ILE A 41 14.36 16.83 23.31
CA ILE A 41 13.38 17.91 23.25
C ILE A 41 13.30 18.38 24.70
N GLY A 42 13.79 19.58 24.98
CA GLY A 42 13.63 20.11 26.32
C GLY A 42 12.20 19.89 26.79
N LYS A 43 11.96 19.50 28.05
CA LYS A 43 10.73 18.94 28.64
C LYS A 43 9.52 18.95 27.72
N GLU A 44 9.24 17.79 27.11
CA GLU A 44 8.08 17.59 26.24
C GLU A 44 6.79 17.89 27.04
N ILE A 45 5.86 18.62 26.43
CA ILE A 45 4.58 18.93 27.06
C ILE A 45 3.63 17.77 26.78
N ALA A 46 3.26 17.03 27.83
CA ALA A 46 2.22 16.02 27.73
C ALA A 46 0.89 16.67 27.33
N LYS A 47 0.19 16.04 26.40
CA LYS A 47 -1.14 16.46 25.94
C LYS A 47 -2.20 15.73 26.72
N SER A 48 -3.32 16.41 26.98
CA SER A 48 -4.51 15.86 27.63
C SER A 48 -5.77 16.23 26.84
N GLY A 49 -6.86 15.53 27.06
CA GLY A 49 -8.14 15.75 26.40
C GLY A 49 -8.05 15.53 24.88
N TRP A 50 -8.97 16.17 24.17
CA TRP A 50 -9.08 16.09 22.72
C TRP A 50 -8.09 17.02 22.02
N ASN A 51 -7.31 16.47 21.10
CA ASN A 51 -6.36 17.23 20.27
C ASN A 51 -6.65 16.95 18.79
N ILE A 52 -6.68 17.99 17.98
CA ILE A 52 -7.04 17.93 16.57
C ILE A 52 -5.87 18.42 15.73
N GLY A 53 -5.47 17.65 14.73
CA GLY A 53 -4.56 18.03 13.67
C GLY A 53 -5.29 18.00 12.33
N VAL A 54 -5.29 19.11 11.61
CA VAL A 54 -5.86 19.20 10.25
C VAL A 54 -4.80 19.77 9.33
N LEU A 55 -4.61 19.13 8.18
CA LEU A 55 -3.73 19.61 7.12
C LEU A 55 -4.46 19.62 5.78
N PRO A 56 -4.26 20.65 4.97
CA PRO A 56 -4.57 20.56 3.56
C PRO A 56 -3.65 19.51 2.92
N ALA A 57 -4.22 18.68 2.06
CA ALA A 57 -3.48 17.67 1.32
C ALA A 57 -3.30 18.14 -0.12
N PHE A 58 -2.04 18.14 -0.57
CA PHE A 58 -1.68 18.39 -1.96
C PHE A 58 -0.72 17.30 -2.39
N SER A 59 -0.97 16.68 -3.51
CA SER A 59 -0.09 15.66 -4.07
C SER A 59 -0.21 15.66 -5.59
N TYR A 60 0.73 15.00 -6.24
CA TYR A 60 0.68 14.75 -7.67
C TYR A 60 1.15 13.34 -7.94
N ASN A 61 0.38 12.61 -8.72
CA ASN A 61 0.85 11.39 -9.33
C ASN A 61 0.43 11.33 -10.81
N ASN A 62 1.12 10.48 -11.55
CA ASN A 62 0.89 10.39 -13.00
C ASN A 62 -0.47 9.84 -13.37
N ASP A 63 -1.07 9.01 -12.52
CA ASP A 63 -2.35 8.36 -12.83
C ASP A 63 -3.54 9.27 -12.54
N LEU A 64 -3.53 9.96 -11.39
CA LEU A 64 -4.66 10.73 -10.88
C LEU A 64 -4.54 12.24 -11.10
N GLY A 65 -3.35 12.73 -11.46
CA GLY A 65 -3.05 14.15 -11.60
C GLY A 65 -2.81 14.83 -10.25
N PHE A 66 -3.22 16.08 -10.13
CA PHE A 66 -3.07 16.89 -8.92
C PHE A 66 -4.17 16.55 -7.92
N LEU A 67 -3.78 16.27 -6.68
CA LEU A 67 -4.69 16.08 -5.56
C LEU A 67 -4.86 17.38 -4.78
N VAL A 68 -6.10 17.70 -4.47
CA VAL A 68 -6.46 18.70 -3.46
C VAL A 68 -7.40 18.02 -2.46
N GLY A 69 -7.08 18.13 -1.18
CA GLY A 69 -7.85 17.46 -0.15
C GLY A 69 -7.59 18.00 1.24
N ALA A 70 -8.10 17.28 2.21
CA ALA A 70 -7.88 17.52 3.62
C ALA A 70 -7.63 16.21 4.35
N LEU A 71 -6.70 16.26 5.29
CA LEU A 71 -6.36 15.18 6.20
C LEU A 71 -6.63 15.68 7.62
N ALA A 72 -7.43 14.96 8.38
CA ALA A 72 -7.73 15.28 9.77
C ALA A 72 -7.40 14.09 10.67
N GLN A 73 -6.81 14.36 11.82
CA GLN A 73 -6.62 13.37 12.89
C GLN A 73 -7.07 13.99 14.20
N VAL A 74 -7.87 13.25 14.95
CA VAL A 74 -8.38 13.62 16.25
C VAL A 74 -7.93 12.59 17.27
N TYR A 75 -7.27 13.02 18.31
CA TYR A 75 -6.74 12.18 19.38
C TYR A 75 -7.40 12.52 20.69
N ASP A 76 -7.81 11.53 21.45
CA ASP A 76 -8.16 11.64 22.86
C ASP A 76 -7.01 11.09 23.73
N TYR A 77 -6.38 11.95 24.50
CA TYR A 77 -5.33 11.59 25.45
C TYR A 77 -5.88 11.40 26.89
N GLY A 78 -7.19 11.59 27.12
CA GLY A 78 -7.80 11.53 28.42
C GLY A 78 -7.19 12.56 29.37
N ASP A 79 -6.76 12.13 30.55
CA ASP A 79 -6.05 12.96 31.55
C ASP A 79 -4.58 13.27 31.20
N GLY A 80 -4.05 12.72 30.12
CA GLY A 80 -2.67 12.87 29.67
C GLY A 80 -1.72 11.79 30.18
N SER A 81 -2.17 10.89 31.04
CA SER A 81 -1.33 9.81 31.60
C SER A 81 -0.83 8.83 30.55
N VAL A 82 -1.55 8.71 29.42
CA VAL A 82 -1.21 7.80 28.33
C VAL A 82 -0.32 8.43 27.25
N TYR A 83 -0.10 9.74 27.32
CA TYR A 83 0.74 10.46 26.34
C TYR A 83 2.18 9.90 26.30
N PRO A 84 2.77 9.69 25.10
CA PRO A 84 2.32 10.07 23.76
C PRO A 84 1.32 9.10 23.10
N ASN A 85 0.99 7.97 23.72
CA ASN A 85 -0.11 7.13 23.26
C ASN A 85 -1.47 7.84 23.44
N TYR A 86 -2.50 7.30 22.81
CA TYR A 86 -3.86 7.85 22.85
C TYR A 86 -4.86 6.79 23.31
N ARG A 87 -6.00 7.24 23.84
CA ARG A 87 -7.15 6.38 24.15
C ARG A 87 -7.95 6.09 22.90
N HIS A 88 -8.26 7.13 22.13
CA HIS A 88 -9.01 7.06 20.89
C HIS A 88 -8.34 7.91 19.81
N LYS A 89 -8.31 7.39 18.59
CA LYS A 89 -7.86 8.11 17.41
C LYS A 89 -8.90 7.98 16.32
N PHE A 90 -9.30 9.11 15.74
CA PHE A 90 -10.08 9.17 14.51
C PHE A 90 -9.23 9.82 13.43
N SER A 91 -9.30 9.27 12.23
CA SER A 91 -8.63 9.85 11.07
C SER A 91 -9.62 9.95 9.92
N ALA A 92 -9.61 11.06 9.22
CA ALA A 92 -10.43 11.27 8.04
C ALA A 92 -9.57 11.85 6.91
N ASN A 93 -9.76 11.39 5.70
CA ASN A 93 -9.19 11.99 4.50
C ASN A 93 -10.29 12.17 3.44
N VAL A 94 -10.30 13.34 2.84
CA VAL A 94 -11.16 13.65 1.69
C VAL A 94 -10.27 14.20 0.60
N ASN A 95 -10.24 13.52 -0.54
CA ASN A 95 -9.34 13.84 -1.63
C ASN A 95 -10.12 13.95 -2.94
N ILE A 96 -9.80 14.98 -3.72
CA ILE A 96 -10.30 15.19 -5.07
C ILE A 96 -9.08 15.37 -5.98
N TYR A 97 -9.07 14.66 -7.09
CA TYR A 97 -7.98 14.70 -8.05
C TYR A 97 -8.43 15.41 -9.32
N THR A 98 -7.51 16.10 -9.97
CA THR A 98 -7.81 16.87 -11.20
C THR A 98 -8.29 16.00 -12.37
N ARG A 99 -7.98 14.70 -12.34
CA ARG A 99 -8.49 13.71 -13.31
C ARG A 99 -9.82 13.08 -12.90
N GLY A 100 -10.53 13.70 -11.93
CA GLY A 100 -11.90 13.34 -11.56
C GLY A 100 -12.02 12.31 -10.45
N ALA A 101 -10.93 11.70 -9.98
CA ALA A 101 -11.00 10.75 -8.88
C ALA A 101 -11.39 11.44 -7.57
N ARG A 102 -12.19 10.74 -6.76
CA ARG A 102 -12.67 11.17 -5.44
C ARG A 102 -12.45 10.05 -4.46
N GLN A 103 -11.94 10.38 -3.28
CA GLN A 103 -11.68 9.42 -2.22
C GLN A 103 -12.13 9.99 -0.87
N LEU A 104 -12.81 9.15 -0.10
CA LEU A 104 -13.14 9.37 1.30
C LEU A 104 -12.59 8.18 2.10
N GLY A 105 -11.83 8.46 3.13
CA GLY A 105 -11.37 7.46 4.11
C GLY A 105 -11.72 7.91 5.52
N LEU A 106 -12.26 7.01 6.32
CA LEU A 106 -12.50 7.20 7.75
C LEU A 106 -11.88 6.02 8.50
N ASN A 107 -11.11 6.31 9.54
CA ASN A 107 -10.50 5.27 10.36
C ASN A 107 -10.64 5.60 11.84
N TYR A 108 -10.89 4.58 12.61
CA TYR A 108 -10.93 4.59 14.07
C TYR A 108 -9.92 3.60 14.63
N ASP A 109 -9.23 3.97 15.70
CA ASP A 109 -8.30 3.10 16.43
C ASP A 109 -8.35 3.38 17.92
N SER A 110 -8.46 2.34 18.73
CA SER A 110 -8.48 2.44 20.18
C SER A 110 -7.98 1.16 20.84
N LYS A 111 -7.14 1.35 21.87
CA LYS A 111 -6.74 0.30 22.82
C LYS A 111 -7.58 0.31 24.10
N TYR A 112 -8.60 1.19 24.18
CA TYR A 112 -9.38 1.46 25.39
C TYR A 112 -10.90 1.27 25.21
N LEU A 113 -11.37 1.08 23.95
CA LEU A 113 -12.80 0.85 23.68
C LEU A 113 -13.31 -0.44 24.35
N VAL A 114 -12.50 -1.49 24.28
CA VAL A 114 -12.73 -2.77 24.96
C VAL A 114 -11.51 -3.07 25.82
N PRO A 115 -11.67 -3.29 27.12
CA PRO A 115 -10.54 -3.56 28.02
C PRO A 115 -9.70 -4.76 27.54
N GLY A 116 -8.37 -4.55 27.46
CA GLY A 116 -7.43 -5.57 27.02
C GLY A 116 -7.41 -5.86 25.52
N MET A 117 -8.18 -5.11 24.72
CA MET A 117 -8.23 -5.28 23.27
C MET A 117 -8.00 -3.96 22.54
N ARG A 118 -7.35 -4.05 21.39
CA ARG A 118 -7.31 -2.96 20.41
C ARG A 118 -8.41 -3.20 19.37
N VAL A 119 -9.19 -2.17 19.09
CA VAL A 119 -10.24 -2.20 18.07
C VAL A 119 -9.88 -1.17 17.01
N THR A 120 -9.84 -1.61 15.74
CA THR A 120 -9.68 -0.73 14.59
C THR A 120 -10.83 -0.92 13.63
N ALA A 121 -11.37 0.19 13.12
CA ALA A 121 -12.42 0.16 12.11
C ALA A 121 -12.06 1.12 10.98
N GLY A 122 -12.43 0.76 9.76
CA GLY A 122 -12.18 1.56 8.57
C GLY A 122 -13.37 1.59 7.65
N LEU A 123 -13.54 2.72 6.96
CA LEU A 123 -14.45 2.90 5.84
C LEU A 123 -13.71 3.64 4.74
N GLU A 124 -13.79 3.12 3.53
CA GLU A 124 -13.20 3.71 2.33
C GLU A 124 -14.25 3.75 1.22
N TYR A 125 -14.33 4.89 0.57
CA TYR A 125 -15.05 5.06 -0.68
C TYR A 125 -14.12 5.69 -1.70
N MET A 126 -14.09 5.15 -2.92
CA MET A 126 -13.34 5.67 -4.04
C MET A 126 -14.20 5.63 -5.31
N ASP A 127 -14.18 6.71 -6.05
CA ASP A 127 -14.68 6.82 -7.42
C ASP A 127 -13.53 7.36 -8.27
N ASN A 128 -12.91 6.48 -9.06
CA ASN A 128 -11.73 6.80 -9.85
C ASN A 128 -11.99 6.51 -11.35
N PRO A 129 -12.36 7.54 -12.13
CA PRO A 129 -12.67 7.38 -13.55
C PRO A 129 -11.46 7.04 -14.42
N LEU A 130 -10.23 7.15 -13.88
CA LEU A 130 -8.98 6.86 -14.58
C LEU A 130 -8.05 6.01 -13.71
N CYS A 131 -8.59 4.95 -13.11
CA CYS A 131 -7.81 3.96 -12.39
C CYS A 131 -6.86 3.23 -13.35
N GLY A 132 -5.58 3.15 -13.01
CA GLY A 132 -4.60 2.44 -13.82
C GLY A 132 -4.91 0.94 -13.91
N PHE A 133 -4.92 0.42 -15.14
CA PHE A 133 -4.98 -1.00 -15.42
C PHE A 133 -3.88 -1.36 -16.43
N TYR A 134 -2.87 -2.09 -15.97
CA TYR A 134 -1.66 -2.42 -16.73
C TYR A 134 -1.54 -3.91 -17.04
N GLY A 135 -2.65 -4.66 -16.96
CA GLY A 135 -2.67 -6.11 -17.07
C GLY A 135 -2.19 -6.80 -15.79
N PHE A 136 -1.82 -8.07 -15.91
CA PHE A 136 -1.42 -8.94 -14.81
C PHE A 136 0.05 -9.36 -14.93
N ASN A 137 0.59 -9.91 -13.83
CA ASN A 137 1.90 -10.54 -13.81
C ASN A 137 3.08 -9.58 -14.09
N GLY A 138 2.95 -8.32 -13.66
CA GLY A 138 4.04 -7.35 -13.69
C GLY A 138 4.68 -7.18 -15.07
N ALA A 139 5.96 -7.54 -15.20
CA ALA A 139 6.73 -7.37 -16.44
C ALA A 139 6.22 -8.18 -17.63
N VAL A 140 5.42 -9.22 -17.38
CA VAL A 140 4.77 -10.02 -18.46
C VAL A 140 3.76 -9.21 -19.26
N SER A 141 3.26 -8.11 -18.70
CA SER A 141 2.42 -7.12 -19.39
C SER A 141 3.21 -5.82 -19.57
N PRO A 142 4.01 -5.66 -20.64
CA PRO A 142 4.85 -4.49 -20.85
C PRO A 142 4.04 -3.21 -21.02
N TYR A 143 4.56 -2.09 -20.51
CA TYR A 143 3.96 -0.78 -20.67
C TYR A 143 4.55 -0.06 -21.87
N HIS A 144 3.69 0.53 -22.69
CA HIS A 144 4.03 1.32 -23.85
C HIS A 144 3.56 2.76 -23.68
N ALA A 145 4.50 3.68 -23.50
CA ALA A 145 4.23 5.09 -23.21
C ALA A 145 3.49 5.80 -24.36
N ASP A 146 3.66 5.36 -25.60
CA ASP A 146 2.98 5.87 -26.79
C ASP A 146 1.47 5.56 -26.78
N LEU A 147 1.04 4.50 -26.08
CA LEU A 147 -0.36 4.16 -25.89
C LEU A 147 -1.01 4.90 -24.71
N ASP A 148 -0.24 5.52 -23.84
CA ASP A 148 -0.72 6.26 -22.66
C ASP A 148 -0.74 7.78 -22.90
N GLN A 149 -0.99 8.20 -24.12
CA GLN A 149 -1.13 9.62 -24.46
C GLN A 149 -2.48 10.14 -23.99
N ARG A 150 -2.50 10.72 -22.80
CA ARG A 150 -3.70 11.29 -22.19
C ARG A 150 -4.07 12.69 -22.73
N LYS A 151 -3.23 13.27 -23.60
CA LYS A 151 -3.52 14.45 -24.42
C LYS A 151 -2.89 14.27 -25.78
N SER A 152 -3.66 14.45 -26.81
CA SER A 152 -3.16 14.60 -28.18
C SER A 152 -2.35 15.91 -28.30
N ALA A 153 -1.44 15.97 -29.27
CA ALA A 153 -0.65 17.17 -29.56
C ALA A 153 -1.50 18.38 -29.99
N ASP A 154 -2.74 18.13 -30.43
CA ASP A 154 -3.73 19.14 -30.82
C ASP A 154 -4.67 19.57 -29.67
N GLY A 155 -4.46 19.04 -28.44
CA GLY A 155 -5.25 19.38 -27.26
C GLY A 155 -6.58 18.63 -27.14
N THR A 156 -6.88 17.69 -28.04
CA THR A 156 -8.03 16.81 -27.92
C THR A 156 -7.81 15.73 -26.87
N ASP A 157 -8.92 15.15 -26.33
CA ASP A 157 -8.85 14.15 -25.26
C ASP A 157 -8.02 12.93 -25.68
N GLY A 158 -6.99 12.61 -24.90
CA GLY A 158 -6.04 11.56 -25.21
C GLY A 158 -6.55 10.15 -24.96
N VAL A 159 -5.84 9.17 -25.47
CA VAL A 159 -6.14 7.74 -25.32
C VAL A 159 -5.87 7.30 -23.88
N ALA A 160 -6.90 6.87 -23.17
CA ALA A 160 -6.79 6.29 -21.82
C ALA A 160 -6.63 4.75 -21.94
N PHE A 161 -5.64 4.29 -22.71
CA PHE A 161 -5.43 2.86 -22.98
C PHE A 161 -5.23 2.02 -21.71
N TYR A 162 -4.43 2.53 -20.78
CA TYR A 162 -4.15 1.88 -19.49
C TYR A 162 -5.08 2.34 -18.38
N ALA A 163 -6.31 2.72 -18.67
CA ALA A 163 -7.24 3.19 -17.66
C ALA A 163 -8.55 2.39 -17.66
N THR A 164 -9.16 2.31 -16.48
CA THR A 164 -10.51 1.80 -16.25
C THR A 164 -11.20 2.68 -15.20
N HIS A 165 -12.53 2.72 -15.19
CA HIS A 165 -13.28 3.39 -14.16
C HIS A 165 -13.52 2.45 -12.99
N GLN A 166 -12.95 2.75 -11.83
CA GLN A 166 -13.12 2.00 -10.60
C GLN A 166 -14.03 2.72 -9.62
N ARG A 167 -15.01 2.01 -9.07
CA ARG A 167 -15.74 2.39 -7.87
C ARG A 167 -15.50 1.36 -6.79
N LEU A 168 -15.17 1.82 -5.61
CA LEU A 168 -14.86 0.97 -4.46
C LEU A 168 -15.61 1.50 -3.23
N PHE A 169 -16.26 0.61 -2.53
CA PHE A 169 -16.66 0.80 -1.13
C PHE A 169 -16.08 -0.34 -0.31
N ARG A 170 -15.45 -0.02 0.81
CA ARG A 170 -14.86 -1.02 1.72
C ARG A 170 -15.11 -0.63 3.16
N THR A 171 -15.43 -1.61 3.99
CA THR A 171 -15.43 -1.46 5.44
C THR A 171 -14.65 -2.60 6.08
N THR A 172 -13.97 -2.29 7.17
CA THR A 172 -13.14 -3.23 7.94
C THR A 172 -13.38 -3.06 9.42
N LEU A 173 -13.31 -4.16 10.15
CA LEU A 173 -13.30 -4.18 11.62
C LEU A 173 -12.31 -5.23 12.06
N ASP A 174 -11.27 -4.81 12.78
CA ASP A 174 -10.26 -5.69 13.34
C ASP A 174 -10.24 -5.55 14.87
N VAL A 175 -10.02 -6.67 15.53
CA VAL A 175 -9.82 -6.77 16.98
C VAL A 175 -8.51 -7.49 17.22
N GLN A 176 -7.69 -6.95 18.10
CA GLN A 176 -6.42 -7.53 18.52
C GLN A 176 -6.38 -7.68 20.03
N GLY A 177 -5.97 -8.83 20.52
CA GLY A 177 -5.84 -9.12 21.94
C GLY A 177 -4.50 -9.73 22.29
N ARG A 178 -4.07 -9.57 23.53
CA ARG A 178 -2.76 -10.05 24.02
C ARG A 178 -2.79 -11.55 24.25
N LEU A 179 -1.74 -12.25 23.83
CA LEU A 179 -1.45 -13.65 24.14
C LEU A 179 -0.28 -13.76 25.12
N ALA A 180 0.81 -13.01 24.86
CA ALA A 180 2.01 -12.97 25.67
C ALA A 180 2.68 -11.60 25.50
N ASP A 181 3.83 -11.38 26.15
CA ASP A 181 4.59 -10.14 25.97
C ASP A 181 5.02 -9.96 24.51
N GLY A 182 4.61 -8.84 23.93
CA GLY A 182 4.82 -8.54 22.52
C GLY A 182 3.97 -9.36 21.55
N LEU A 183 3.37 -10.48 21.96
CA LEU A 183 2.61 -11.36 21.07
C LEU A 183 1.10 -11.16 21.27
N ASN A 184 0.40 -10.87 20.17
CA ASN A 184 -1.03 -10.66 20.13
C ASN A 184 -1.67 -11.57 19.06
N TRP A 185 -2.93 -11.95 19.29
CA TRP A 185 -3.78 -12.46 18.23
C TRP A 185 -4.48 -11.29 17.52
N ILE A 186 -4.83 -11.48 16.27
CA ILE A 186 -5.68 -10.56 15.52
C ILE A 186 -6.78 -11.35 14.83
N GLY A 187 -8.00 -10.82 14.87
CA GLY A 187 -9.15 -11.28 14.12
C GLY A 187 -9.87 -10.12 13.50
N GLY A 188 -10.50 -10.32 12.36
CA GLY A 188 -11.20 -9.23 11.72
C GLY A 188 -12.16 -9.69 10.63
N VAL A 189 -13.05 -8.78 10.28
CA VAL A 189 -14.00 -8.94 9.17
C VAL A 189 -13.89 -7.76 8.24
N SER A 190 -14.08 -8.00 6.96
CA SER A 190 -14.17 -6.94 5.97
C SER A 190 -15.27 -7.24 4.96
N TYR A 191 -15.80 -6.17 4.43
CA TYR A 191 -16.72 -6.21 3.31
C TYR A 191 -16.29 -5.17 2.29
N SER A 192 -16.33 -5.53 1.02
CA SER A 192 -16.10 -4.60 -0.08
C SER A 192 -17.08 -4.82 -1.21
N TRP A 193 -17.45 -3.72 -1.85
CA TRP A 193 -18.10 -3.70 -3.14
C TRP A 193 -17.19 -3.00 -4.13
N GLN A 194 -17.04 -3.58 -5.31
CA GLN A 194 -16.22 -3.02 -6.37
C GLN A 194 -16.95 -3.10 -7.70
N HIS A 195 -16.75 -2.09 -8.53
CA HIS A 195 -17.26 -2.04 -9.88
C HIS A 195 -16.20 -1.40 -10.79
N TYR A 196 -15.83 -2.12 -11.82
CA TYR A 196 -14.94 -1.67 -12.87
C TYR A 196 -15.72 -1.59 -14.19
N SER A 197 -15.51 -0.53 -14.93
CA SER A 197 -16.12 -0.32 -16.24
C SER A 197 -15.13 0.39 -17.16
N ASP A 198 -15.47 0.46 -18.44
CA ASP A 198 -14.70 1.26 -19.37
C ASP A 198 -14.71 2.73 -18.98
N VAL A 199 -13.66 3.44 -19.38
CA VAL A 199 -13.59 4.88 -19.19
C VAL A 199 -14.64 5.58 -20.05
N ALA A 200 -15.29 6.62 -19.47
CA ALA A 200 -16.30 7.40 -20.18
C ALA A 200 -15.72 8.31 -21.28
N PHE A 201 -14.40 8.38 -21.41
CA PHE A 201 -13.72 9.16 -22.45
C PHE A 201 -13.83 8.45 -23.80
N LYS A 202 -14.12 9.23 -24.86
CA LYS A 202 -13.93 8.71 -26.21
C LYS A 202 -12.48 8.34 -26.38
N VAL A 203 -12.22 7.06 -26.50
CA VAL A 203 -10.89 6.55 -26.85
C VAL A 203 -10.60 7.10 -28.25
N TYR A 204 -9.54 7.89 -28.35
CA TYR A 204 -9.13 8.49 -29.62
C TYR A 204 -8.82 7.37 -30.63
N ASP A 205 -9.22 7.50 -31.88
CA ASP A 205 -9.03 6.52 -32.96
C ASP A 205 -9.79 5.18 -32.84
N GLY A 206 -10.88 5.08 -32.07
CA GLY A 206 -11.60 3.80 -31.95
C GLY A 206 -10.81 2.69 -31.23
N ARG A 207 -9.70 3.01 -30.59
CA ARG A 207 -8.91 2.07 -29.81
C ARG A 207 -9.57 1.81 -28.47
N GLU A 208 -9.79 0.55 -28.15
CA GLU A 208 -10.35 0.12 -26.87
C GLU A 208 -9.26 0.08 -25.80
N SER A 209 -9.64 0.35 -24.54
CA SER A 209 -8.72 0.27 -23.41
C SER A 209 -8.18 -1.17 -23.24
N LEU A 210 -7.03 -1.32 -22.60
CA LEU A 210 -6.50 -2.64 -22.25
C LEU A 210 -7.49 -3.44 -21.39
N PHE A 211 -8.19 -2.77 -20.48
CA PHE A 211 -9.22 -3.39 -19.65
C PHE A 211 -10.36 -3.96 -20.50
N HIS A 212 -10.89 -3.16 -21.45
CA HIS A 212 -11.93 -3.62 -22.38
C HIS A 212 -11.49 -4.86 -23.17
N GLN A 213 -10.27 -4.85 -23.69
CA GLN A 213 -9.73 -6.00 -24.43
C GLN A 213 -9.61 -7.26 -23.55
N TYR A 214 -9.23 -7.13 -22.29
CA TYR A 214 -9.17 -8.26 -21.37
C TYR A 214 -10.57 -8.83 -21.06
N VAL A 215 -11.58 -7.97 -20.94
CA VAL A 215 -12.98 -8.40 -20.76
C VAL A 215 -13.51 -9.04 -22.03
N GLN A 216 -13.36 -8.41 -23.18
CA GLN A 216 -13.88 -8.87 -24.48
C GLN A 216 -13.30 -10.23 -24.88
N ASN A 217 -12.03 -10.50 -24.56
CA ASN A 217 -11.37 -11.77 -24.83
C ASN A 217 -11.51 -12.79 -23.67
N GLY A 218 -12.33 -12.47 -22.66
CA GLY A 218 -12.67 -13.38 -21.57
C GLY A 218 -11.53 -13.65 -20.58
N LEU A 219 -10.43 -12.86 -20.61
CA LEU A 219 -9.38 -12.95 -19.59
C LEU A 219 -9.87 -12.44 -18.24
N ILE A 220 -10.70 -11.39 -18.27
CA ILE A 220 -11.54 -10.97 -17.17
C ILE A 220 -12.97 -11.36 -17.52
N PRO A 221 -13.61 -12.30 -16.81
CA PRO A 221 -15.03 -12.58 -17.01
C PRO A 221 -15.85 -11.30 -16.78
N GLU A 222 -16.85 -11.02 -17.60
CA GLU A 222 -17.69 -9.83 -17.46
C GLU A 222 -18.36 -9.78 -16.06
N ALA A 223 -18.78 -10.92 -15.56
CA ALA A 223 -19.31 -11.08 -14.21
C ALA A 223 -18.34 -10.64 -13.11
N ASP A 224 -17.03 -10.66 -13.37
CA ASP A 224 -16.01 -10.24 -12.41
C ASP A 224 -15.68 -8.74 -12.50
N THR A 225 -16.29 -7.98 -13.41
CA THR A 225 -16.09 -6.53 -13.47
C THR A 225 -16.75 -5.81 -12.31
N ARG A 226 -17.67 -6.48 -11.62
CA ARG A 226 -18.36 -5.98 -10.40
C ARG A 226 -18.58 -7.11 -9.43
N GLY A 227 -18.61 -6.80 -8.14
CA GLY A 227 -18.90 -7.82 -7.14
C GLY A 227 -18.81 -7.32 -5.72
N HIS A 228 -19.32 -8.15 -4.85
CA HIS A 228 -19.25 -8.02 -3.41
C HIS A 228 -18.27 -9.06 -2.87
N ARG A 229 -17.51 -8.71 -1.86
CA ARG A 229 -16.59 -9.63 -1.19
C ARG A 229 -16.68 -9.46 0.31
N ALA A 230 -16.90 -10.55 1.01
CA ALA A 230 -16.81 -10.63 2.47
C ALA A 230 -15.58 -11.45 2.85
N GLU A 231 -14.89 -11.06 3.91
CA GLU A 231 -13.68 -11.71 4.37
C GLU A 231 -13.67 -11.87 5.88
N LEU A 232 -13.09 -12.97 6.33
CA LEU A 232 -12.76 -13.26 7.72
C LEU A 232 -11.25 -13.44 7.81
N LYS A 233 -10.60 -12.66 8.67
CA LYS A 233 -9.16 -12.65 8.90
C LYS A 233 -8.85 -13.18 10.29
N GLY A 234 -7.78 -13.98 10.41
CA GLY A 234 -7.21 -14.41 11.68
C GLY A 234 -5.69 -14.49 11.58
N GLY A 235 -5.00 -14.23 12.70
CA GLY A 235 -3.55 -14.27 12.67
C GLY A 235 -2.86 -13.86 13.97
N LEU A 236 -1.56 -13.61 13.86
CA LEU A 236 -0.69 -13.25 14.97
C LEU A 236 0.08 -11.96 14.64
N VAL A 237 0.31 -11.16 15.66
CA VAL A 237 1.13 -9.94 15.62
C VAL A 237 2.13 -10.01 16.76
N TYR A 238 3.42 -9.97 16.42
CA TYR A 238 4.50 -9.79 17.38
C TYR A 238 5.07 -8.37 17.25
N ASP A 239 4.97 -7.55 18.28
CA ASP A 239 5.33 -6.12 18.26
C ASP A 239 6.19 -5.76 19.46
N THR A 240 7.42 -5.31 19.19
CA THR A 240 8.40 -4.85 20.18
C THR A 240 8.90 -3.44 19.88
N ARG A 241 8.18 -2.69 19.04
CA ARG A 241 8.54 -1.30 18.73
C ARG A 241 8.50 -0.42 19.97
N ASP A 242 9.46 0.48 20.06
CA ASP A 242 9.54 1.48 21.14
C ASP A 242 8.36 2.47 21.06
N PHE A 243 8.01 2.92 19.85
CA PHE A 243 6.89 3.82 19.64
C PHE A 243 6.24 3.58 18.29
N GLU A 244 4.97 3.21 18.27
CA GLU A 244 4.27 2.73 17.07
C GLU A 244 4.21 3.74 15.91
N PRO A 245 3.92 5.05 16.10
CA PRO A 245 3.85 6.01 15.00
C PRO A 245 5.19 6.38 14.37
N ASN A 246 6.28 6.36 15.15
CA ASN A 246 7.63 6.70 14.70
C ASN A 246 8.66 5.83 15.43
N PRO A 247 8.75 4.56 15.04
CA PRO A 247 9.67 3.64 15.69
C PRO A 247 11.13 3.99 15.39
N ALA A 248 11.95 4.04 16.42
CA ALA A 248 13.40 4.17 16.29
C ALA A 248 14.10 2.81 16.46
N ARG A 249 13.46 1.87 17.16
CA ARG A 249 14.00 0.51 17.41
C ARG A 249 12.88 -0.52 17.57
N GLY A 250 13.26 -1.80 17.51
CA GLY A 250 12.34 -2.92 17.66
C GLY A 250 11.85 -3.47 16.33
N LEU A 251 10.85 -4.32 16.40
CA LEU A 251 10.26 -4.92 15.20
C LEU A 251 8.76 -5.14 15.38
N VAL A 252 8.07 -5.27 14.27
CA VAL A 252 6.72 -5.83 14.21
C VAL A 252 6.67 -6.89 13.12
N ALA A 253 6.10 -8.04 13.45
CA ALA A 253 5.86 -9.14 12.52
C ALA A 253 4.38 -9.52 12.60
N THR A 254 3.72 -9.54 11.45
CA THR A 254 2.29 -9.89 11.34
C THR A 254 2.14 -11.01 10.34
N VAL A 255 1.45 -12.07 10.73
CA VAL A 255 1.07 -13.16 9.81
C VAL A 255 -0.43 -13.37 9.94
N THR A 256 -1.14 -13.29 8.82
CA THR A 256 -2.59 -13.47 8.79
C THR A 256 -3.02 -14.41 7.67
N ALA A 257 -4.01 -15.23 7.96
CA ALA A 257 -4.80 -15.96 6.98
C ALA A 257 -6.15 -15.28 6.81
N THR A 258 -6.57 -15.06 5.57
CA THR A 258 -7.85 -14.42 5.24
C THR A 258 -8.67 -15.35 4.35
N ALA A 259 -9.76 -15.85 4.89
CA ALA A 259 -10.78 -16.57 4.13
C ALA A 259 -11.78 -15.57 3.57
N GLY A 260 -12.01 -15.62 2.26
CA GLY A 260 -12.89 -14.67 1.58
C GLY A 260 -13.86 -15.37 0.64
N ALA A 261 -15.06 -14.80 0.52
CA ALA A 261 -16.06 -15.18 -0.45
C ALA A 261 -16.40 -13.97 -1.34
N SER A 262 -16.31 -14.15 -2.65
CA SER A 262 -16.72 -13.16 -3.65
C SER A 262 -18.08 -13.58 -4.22
N PHE A 263 -19.00 -12.62 -4.26
CA PHE A 263 -20.37 -12.78 -4.73
C PHE A 263 -20.54 -11.98 -6.03
N SER A 264 -20.12 -12.54 -7.12
CA SER A 264 -20.48 -12.19 -8.48
C SER A 264 -21.36 -13.32 -9.05
N GLU A 265 -21.53 -13.45 -10.34
CA GLU A 265 -22.17 -14.63 -10.94
C GLU A 265 -21.36 -15.91 -10.63
N GLY A 266 -21.73 -16.59 -9.56
CA GLY A 266 -21.01 -17.72 -8.98
C GLY A 266 -20.11 -17.32 -7.79
N ALA A 267 -20.47 -17.79 -6.59
CA ALA A 267 -19.67 -17.57 -5.40
C ALA A 267 -18.29 -18.24 -5.52
N ARG A 268 -17.21 -17.49 -5.29
CA ARG A 268 -15.83 -18.01 -5.27
C ARG A 268 -15.25 -17.86 -3.88
N GLY A 269 -14.79 -18.96 -3.33
CA GLY A 269 -14.01 -18.97 -2.10
C GLY A 269 -12.52 -18.80 -2.35
N SER A 270 -11.85 -18.14 -1.44
CA SER A 270 -10.39 -18.01 -1.47
C SER A 270 -9.80 -18.01 -0.07
N LEU A 271 -8.58 -18.49 0.05
CA LEU A 271 -7.76 -18.37 1.26
C LEU A 271 -6.46 -17.68 0.88
N LEU A 272 -6.20 -16.53 1.51
CA LEU A 272 -5.00 -15.73 1.32
C LEU A 272 -4.10 -15.85 2.55
N LEU A 273 -2.80 -15.88 2.34
CA LEU A 273 -1.78 -15.69 3.37
C LEU A 273 -1.14 -14.32 3.17
N SER A 274 -1.00 -13.56 4.27
CA SER A 274 -0.23 -12.33 4.29
C SER A 274 0.82 -12.39 5.40
N ALA A 275 2.04 -11.98 5.09
CA ALA A 275 3.11 -11.80 6.05
C ALA A 275 3.71 -10.40 5.86
N ASP A 276 3.89 -9.67 6.96
CA ASP A 276 4.49 -8.34 7.01
C ASP A 276 5.50 -8.36 8.16
N PHE A 277 6.76 -8.14 7.85
CA PHE A 277 7.84 -8.01 8.80
C PHE A 277 8.49 -6.66 8.66
N ARG A 278 8.57 -5.90 9.74
CA ARG A 278 9.23 -4.59 9.79
C ARG A 278 10.22 -4.57 10.93
N GLN A 279 11.42 -4.04 10.68
CA GLN A 279 12.43 -3.85 11.70
C GLN A 279 13.01 -2.44 11.66
N TYR A 280 13.32 -1.92 12.83
CA TYR A 280 13.84 -0.58 13.05
C TYR A 280 15.16 -0.68 13.80
N LEU A 281 16.23 -0.22 13.17
CA LEU A 281 17.61 -0.31 13.68
C LEU A 281 18.17 1.10 13.90
N PRO A 282 18.45 1.47 15.14
CA PRO A 282 19.09 2.76 15.43
C PRO A 282 20.58 2.70 15.05
N LEU A 283 20.92 3.11 13.81
CA LEU A 283 22.31 3.18 13.36
C LEU A 283 23.10 4.25 14.13
N TRP A 284 22.44 5.35 14.43
CA TRP A 284 22.92 6.38 15.33
C TRP A 284 21.75 6.78 16.23
N PRO A 285 21.76 6.38 17.51
CA PRO A 285 20.64 6.62 18.41
C PRO A 285 20.18 8.08 18.42
N GLY A 286 18.87 8.29 18.23
CA GLY A 286 18.24 9.60 18.16
C GLY A 286 18.46 10.39 16.87
N ARG A 287 19.34 9.94 15.97
CA ARG A 287 19.68 10.67 14.74
C ARG A 287 19.37 9.88 13.46
N ILE A 288 19.79 8.62 13.39
CA ILE A 288 19.67 7.82 12.17
C ILE A 288 19.03 6.48 12.50
N THR A 289 17.90 6.21 11.87
CA THR A 289 17.21 4.92 11.94
C THR A 289 17.15 4.31 10.56
N LEU A 290 17.59 3.07 10.43
CA LEU A 290 17.28 2.22 9.28
C LEU A 290 16.00 1.46 9.59
N ALA A 291 14.95 1.71 8.83
CA ALA A 291 13.71 0.96 8.85
C ALA A 291 13.64 0.09 7.59
N TYR A 292 13.22 -1.16 7.70
CA TYR A 292 12.95 -1.97 6.54
C TYR A 292 11.74 -2.88 6.74
N GLN A 293 11.10 -3.21 5.63
CA GLN A 293 9.89 -4.01 5.56
C GLN A 293 10.09 -5.15 4.56
N LEU A 294 9.61 -6.35 4.90
CA LEU A 294 9.51 -7.50 4.01
C LEU A 294 8.07 -7.98 4.02
N CYS A 295 7.46 -8.06 2.86
CA CYS A 295 6.05 -8.41 2.74
C CYS A 295 5.82 -9.51 1.72
N TYR A 296 4.81 -10.30 2.01
CA TYR A 296 4.24 -11.28 1.10
C TYR A 296 2.72 -11.28 1.24
N LYS A 297 2.01 -11.35 0.13
CA LYS A 297 0.58 -11.60 0.09
C LYS A 297 0.27 -12.53 -1.08
N GLY A 298 -0.36 -13.67 -0.83
CA GLY A 298 -0.60 -14.65 -1.89
C GLY A 298 -1.75 -15.59 -1.60
N LEU A 299 -2.30 -16.14 -2.68
CA LEU A 299 -3.37 -17.12 -2.68
C LEU A 299 -2.83 -18.48 -2.27
N LEU A 300 -3.40 -19.07 -1.22
CA LEU A 300 -3.12 -20.44 -0.79
C LEU A 300 -4.09 -21.44 -1.42
N ALA A 301 -5.35 -21.10 -1.53
CA ALA A 301 -6.39 -21.99 -2.05
C ALA A 301 -7.58 -21.19 -2.62
N GLY A 302 -8.32 -21.83 -3.54
CA GLY A 302 -9.47 -21.23 -4.18
C GLY A 302 -9.12 -20.36 -5.38
N SER A 303 -9.92 -19.33 -5.66
CA SER A 303 -9.71 -18.39 -6.75
C SER A 303 -10.13 -16.98 -6.38
N LEU A 304 -9.55 -15.98 -7.04
CA LEU A 304 -9.85 -14.57 -6.83
C LEU A 304 -10.42 -13.97 -8.12
N PRO A 305 -11.42 -13.09 -8.03
CA PRO A 305 -11.72 -12.17 -9.13
C PRO A 305 -10.55 -11.18 -9.27
N PHE A 306 -10.38 -10.61 -10.48
CA PHE A 306 -9.22 -9.77 -10.78
C PHE A 306 -9.09 -8.58 -9.79
N TYR A 307 -10.20 -8.01 -9.34
CA TYR A 307 -10.21 -6.86 -8.43
C TYR A 307 -9.78 -7.21 -6.98
N ALA A 308 -9.69 -8.49 -6.64
CA ALA A 308 -9.24 -8.95 -5.32
C ALA A 308 -7.82 -9.52 -5.35
N LEU A 309 -7.15 -9.48 -6.50
CA LEU A 309 -5.78 -9.96 -6.62
C LEU A 309 -4.82 -9.19 -5.71
N PRO A 310 -3.89 -9.87 -5.08
CA PRO A 310 -2.74 -9.22 -4.46
C PRO A 310 -2.03 -8.29 -5.43
N ALA A 311 -1.78 -7.09 -4.98
CA ALA A 311 -1.03 -6.09 -5.72
C ALA A 311 -0.08 -5.36 -4.78
N PHE A 312 0.98 -4.82 -5.34
CA PHE A 312 1.91 -3.97 -4.62
C PHE A 312 2.32 -2.79 -5.51
N SER A 313 2.51 -1.63 -4.89
CA SER A 313 2.95 -0.41 -5.57
C SER A 313 4.20 0.12 -4.90
N MET A 314 5.21 0.48 -5.70
CA MET A 314 6.41 1.17 -5.26
C MET A 314 6.21 2.68 -5.33
N ARG A 315 6.95 3.42 -4.53
CA ARG A 315 6.98 4.88 -4.64
C ARG A 315 7.57 5.30 -6.00
N GLY A 316 6.80 6.04 -6.81
CA GLY A 316 7.13 6.43 -8.19
C GLY A 316 6.56 5.49 -9.26
N SER A 317 6.06 4.30 -8.91
CA SER A 317 5.43 3.39 -9.89
C SER A 317 3.99 3.78 -10.19
N PHE A 318 3.48 3.27 -11.32
CA PHE A 318 2.06 3.29 -11.60
C PHE A 318 1.28 2.46 -10.58
N GLY A 319 0.08 2.91 -10.21
CA GLY A 319 -0.80 2.18 -9.33
C GLY A 319 -1.20 0.82 -9.93
N SER A 320 -1.24 -0.23 -9.11
CA SER A 320 -1.62 -1.59 -9.53
C SER A 320 -0.78 -2.17 -10.69
N ARG A 321 0.45 -1.67 -10.90
CA ARG A 321 1.35 -2.13 -11.97
C ARG A 321 1.80 -3.58 -11.75
N ILE A 322 1.99 -3.99 -10.50
CA ILE A 322 2.48 -5.31 -10.13
C ILE A 322 1.37 -6.06 -9.40
N THR A 323 0.78 -7.02 -10.09
CA THR A 323 -0.41 -7.75 -9.64
C THR A 323 -0.34 -9.21 -10.07
N GLY A 324 -0.85 -10.12 -9.23
CA GLY A 324 -0.89 -11.54 -9.51
C GLY A 324 -1.63 -12.31 -8.41
N ASN A 325 -1.66 -13.64 -8.46
CA ASN A 325 -2.17 -14.46 -7.35
C ASN A 325 -1.32 -14.32 -6.08
N GLY A 326 -0.07 -13.88 -6.22
CA GLY A 326 0.79 -13.54 -5.09
C GLY A 326 1.88 -12.56 -5.46
N VAL A 327 2.16 -11.64 -4.54
CA VAL A 327 3.21 -10.63 -4.63
C VAL A 327 4.12 -10.69 -3.41
N ALA A 328 5.40 -10.37 -3.63
CA ALA A 328 6.37 -10.19 -2.56
C ALA A 328 7.11 -8.88 -2.79
N TRP A 329 7.34 -8.12 -1.70
CA TRP A 329 8.07 -6.86 -1.80
C TRP A 329 8.86 -6.55 -0.54
N ALA A 330 9.86 -5.69 -0.71
CA ALA A 330 10.66 -5.13 0.34
C ALA A 330 10.74 -3.61 0.17
N SER A 331 10.80 -2.90 1.28
CA SER A 331 11.07 -1.47 1.34
C SER A 331 12.12 -1.18 2.40
N ALA A 332 12.99 -0.21 2.17
CA ALA A 332 13.98 0.25 3.14
C ALA A 332 14.03 1.77 3.16
N ASP A 333 13.95 2.34 4.38
CA ASP A 333 14.05 3.78 4.63
C ASP A 333 15.25 4.06 5.53
N LEU A 334 16.08 5.00 5.13
CA LEU A 334 17.08 5.62 6.00
C LEU A 334 16.51 6.95 6.50
N ARG A 335 16.07 6.98 7.76
CA ARG A 335 15.42 8.14 8.39
C ARG A 335 16.43 8.95 9.19
N LEU A 336 16.56 10.22 8.86
CA LEU A 336 17.46 11.18 9.51
C LEU A 336 16.64 12.19 10.32
N ASN A 337 16.86 12.28 11.62
CA ASN A 337 16.33 13.35 12.47
C ASN A 337 17.31 14.52 12.49
N LEU A 338 16.94 15.64 11.86
CA LEU A 338 17.78 16.83 11.74
C LEU A 338 17.66 17.74 12.97
N ALA A 339 16.42 18.00 13.38
CA ALA A 339 16.13 18.98 14.43
C ALA A 339 14.88 18.61 15.23
N SER A 340 14.91 18.95 16.51
CA SER A 340 13.76 18.90 17.40
C SER A 340 13.63 20.24 18.12
N PHE A 341 12.44 20.83 18.10
CA PHE A 341 12.20 22.17 18.67
C PHE A 341 10.76 22.31 19.17
N ARG A 342 10.50 23.40 19.89
CA ARG A 342 9.17 23.71 20.42
C ARG A 342 8.71 25.07 19.95
N VAL A 343 7.48 25.12 19.42
CA VAL A 343 6.80 26.36 19.05
C VAL A 343 5.34 26.29 19.52
N LEU A 344 4.83 27.38 20.10
CA LEU A 344 3.44 27.51 20.56
C LEU A 344 2.96 26.32 21.43
N LYS A 345 3.81 25.86 22.35
CA LYS A 345 3.55 24.69 23.20
C LYS A 345 3.36 23.36 22.43
N GLN A 346 3.76 23.28 21.16
CA GLN A 346 3.79 22.06 20.38
C GLN A 346 5.24 21.59 20.21
N ASN A 347 5.47 20.29 20.27
CA ASN A 347 6.77 19.66 20.03
C ASN A 347 6.88 19.31 18.54
N PHE A 348 7.96 19.73 17.90
CA PHE A 348 8.20 19.46 16.49
C PHE A 348 9.50 18.70 16.28
N GLN A 349 9.50 17.82 15.29
CA GLN A 349 10.71 17.21 14.74
C GLN A 349 10.72 17.38 13.21
N LEU A 350 11.90 17.59 12.66
CA LEU A 350 12.15 17.67 11.22
C LEU A 350 13.21 16.66 10.83
N GLY A 351 13.03 16.01 9.70
CA GLY A 351 13.99 15.06 9.21
C GLY A 351 13.96 14.86 7.71
N LEU A 352 14.90 14.05 7.25
CA LEU A 352 14.98 13.56 5.88
C LEU A 352 14.75 12.06 5.85
N VAL A 353 14.34 11.55 4.70
CA VAL A 353 14.24 10.13 4.41
C VAL A 353 14.85 9.86 3.04
N GLY A 354 15.68 8.82 2.94
CA GLY A 354 16.08 8.21 1.68
C GLY A 354 15.53 6.80 1.64
N PHE A 355 15.05 6.33 0.48
CA PHE A 355 14.40 5.03 0.41
C PHE A 355 14.74 4.24 -0.85
N ALA A 356 14.52 2.93 -0.75
CA ALA A 356 14.50 1.99 -1.87
C ALA A 356 13.35 0.99 -1.68
N ASP A 357 12.61 0.73 -2.74
CA ASP A 357 11.54 -0.28 -2.79
C ASP A 357 11.86 -1.31 -3.88
N ALA A 358 11.49 -2.56 -3.65
CA ALA A 358 11.62 -3.61 -4.66
C ALA A 358 10.57 -4.71 -4.46
N GLY A 359 10.11 -5.35 -5.54
CA GLY A 359 9.17 -6.47 -5.45
C GLY A 359 8.84 -7.09 -6.80
N ALA A 360 8.04 -8.13 -6.78
CA ALA A 360 7.61 -8.87 -7.96
C ALA A 360 6.31 -9.62 -7.72
N ALA A 361 5.62 -9.99 -8.82
CA ALA A 361 4.54 -10.95 -8.80
C ALA A 361 5.14 -12.37 -8.75
N VAL A 362 5.06 -13.03 -7.59
CA VAL A 362 5.69 -14.34 -7.35
C VAL A 362 4.77 -15.54 -7.62
N GLN A 363 3.46 -15.27 -7.74
CA GLN A 363 2.47 -16.25 -8.17
C GLN A 363 1.66 -15.65 -9.32
N PRO A 364 1.79 -16.18 -10.55
CA PRO A 364 1.11 -15.61 -11.70
C PRO A 364 -0.41 -15.84 -11.63
N TYR A 365 -1.15 -14.92 -12.25
CA TYR A 365 -2.58 -15.00 -12.46
C TYR A 365 -2.86 -15.19 -13.95
N GLU A 366 -3.61 -16.25 -14.34
CA GLU A 366 -4.06 -16.55 -15.70
C GLU A 366 -2.96 -16.39 -16.77
N LEU A 367 -1.70 -16.71 -16.43
CA LEU A 367 -0.54 -16.42 -17.28
C LEU A 367 -0.65 -17.03 -18.68
N GLN A 368 -1.15 -18.29 -18.78
CA GLN A 368 -1.31 -18.97 -20.08
C GLN A 368 -2.35 -18.29 -20.95
N ARG A 369 -3.48 -17.85 -20.36
CA ARG A 369 -4.52 -17.13 -21.07
C ARG A 369 -4.06 -15.74 -21.50
N GLN A 370 -3.32 -15.05 -20.64
CA GLN A 370 -2.74 -13.75 -20.96
C GLN A 370 -1.74 -13.84 -22.11
N THR A 371 -0.89 -14.86 -22.14
CA THR A 371 0.06 -15.12 -23.24
C THR A 371 -0.66 -15.52 -24.52
N ALA A 372 -1.73 -16.33 -24.41
CA ALA A 372 -2.55 -16.74 -25.57
C ALA A 372 -3.32 -15.55 -26.19
N LEU A 373 -3.71 -14.54 -25.39
CA LEU A 373 -4.34 -13.33 -25.88
C LEU A 373 -3.43 -12.60 -26.89
N GLY A 374 -2.11 -12.65 -26.68
CA GLY A 374 -1.11 -12.14 -27.59
C GLY A 374 -1.17 -12.77 -28.98
N GLY A 375 -1.37 -14.09 -29.07
CA GLY A 375 -1.49 -14.80 -30.33
C GLY A 375 -2.74 -14.40 -31.13
N ILE A 376 -3.84 -14.06 -30.47
CA ILE A 376 -5.10 -13.65 -31.09
C ILE A 376 -5.00 -12.23 -31.67
N THR A 377 -4.33 -11.35 -30.97
CA THR A 377 -4.23 -9.92 -31.33
C THR A 377 -3.11 -9.64 -32.33
N ALA A 378 -2.09 -10.50 -32.42
CA ALA A 378 -0.98 -10.35 -33.36
C ALA A 378 -1.43 -10.47 -34.87
N GLY A 379 -2.59 -11.04 -35.11
CA GLY A 379 -3.18 -11.16 -36.47
C GLY A 379 -4.21 -10.07 -36.81
N LYS A 380 -4.53 -9.16 -35.88
CA LYS A 380 -5.49 -8.07 -36.13
C LYS A 380 -4.75 -6.80 -36.52
N THR A 381 -4.95 -6.36 -37.76
CA THR A 381 -4.71 -4.97 -38.14
C THR A 381 -5.72 -4.08 -37.40
N LEU A 382 -5.31 -3.26 -36.47
CA LEU A 382 -6.12 -2.15 -35.99
C LEU A 382 -6.07 -1.06 -37.07
N ASP A 383 -7.17 -0.88 -37.80
CA ASP A 383 -7.40 0.16 -38.80
C ASP A 383 -6.30 0.37 -39.86
N GLY A 384 -5.74 -0.74 -40.37
CA GLY A 384 -4.75 -0.70 -41.45
C GLY A 384 -3.34 -0.29 -41.04
N VAL A 385 -3.10 -0.06 -39.75
CA VAL A 385 -1.76 0.13 -39.20
C VAL A 385 -1.25 -1.23 -38.73
N GLU A 386 -0.15 -1.69 -39.30
CA GLU A 386 0.53 -2.89 -38.79
C GLU A 386 0.76 -2.74 -37.27
N ALA A 387 0.38 -3.79 -36.55
CA ALA A 387 0.31 -3.83 -35.09
C ALA A 387 1.68 -3.74 -34.37
N GLY A 388 2.53 -2.79 -34.74
CA GLY A 388 3.87 -2.65 -34.19
C GLY A 388 3.91 -2.60 -32.67
N PRO A 389 3.25 -1.63 -31.99
CA PRO A 389 3.29 -1.54 -30.52
C PRO A 389 2.45 -2.63 -29.83
N TYR A 390 1.32 -3.03 -30.41
CA TYR A 390 0.45 -4.07 -29.86
C TYR A 390 1.07 -5.46 -29.93
N ARG A 391 1.84 -5.74 -30.99
CA ARG A 391 2.54 -7.01 -31.16
C ARG A 391 3.49 -7.29 -30.00
N SER A 392 4.16 -6.29 -29.47
CA SER A 392 5.09 -6.47 -28.35
C SER A 392 4.41 -6.64 -26.98
N ILE A 393 3.17 -6.12 -26.79
CA ILE A 393 2.39 -6.34 -25.58
C ILE A 393 1.86 -7.78 -25.52
N PHE A 394 1.57 -8.35 -26.70
CA PHE A 394 0.85 -9.60 -26.80
C PHE A 394 1.62 -10.67 -27.60
N ASP A 395 2.89 -10.43 -27.95
CA ASP A 395 3.68 -11.36 -28.73
C ASP A 395 4.08 -12.58 -27.89
N PRO A 396 3.54 -13.79 -28.19
CA PRO A 396 3.88 -15.00 -27.44
C PRO A 396 5.35 -15.41 -27.63
N ASP A 397 6.02 -14.96 -28.70
CA ASP A 397 7.41 -15.27 -28.98
C ASP A 397 8.36 -14.38 -28.17
N ILE A 398 7.89 -13.24 -27.67
CA ILE A 398 8.60 -12.44 -26.66
C ILE A 398 8.26 -13.02 -25.29
N ALA A 399 8.93 -14.07 -24.88
CA ALA A 399 8.80 -14.67 -23.56
C ALA A 399 9.34 -13.69 -22.49
N VAL A 400 8.57 -12.66 -22.20
CA VAL A 400 8.87 -11.74 -21.11
C VAL A 400 8.60 -12.49 -19.81
N ARG A 401 9.64 -12.71 -19.02
CA ARG A 401 9.53 -13.29 -17.69
C ARG A 401 9.32 -12.18 -16.68
N GLU A 402 8.59 -12.49 -15.61
CA GLU A 402 8.51 -11.61 -14.47
C GLU A 402 9.93 -11.34 -13.92
N ARG A 403 10.16 -10.12 -13.48
CA ARG A 403 11.43 -9.64 -12.97
C ARG A 403 11.24 -8.85 -11.69
N LEU A 404 12.34 -8.52 -11.04
CA LEU A 404 12.32 -7.61 -9.91
C LEU A 404 12.06 -6.18 -10.41
N HIS A 405 10.99 -5.58 -9.91
CA HIS A 405 10.70 -4.15 -10.05
C HIS A 405 11.34 -3.41 -8.90
N SER A 406 11.87 -2.22 -9.13
CA SER A 406 12.53 -1.43 -8.09
C SER A 406 12.39 0.06 -8.30
N SER A 407 12.38 0.80 -7.20
CA SER A 407 12.37 2.26 -7.19
C SER A 407 13.26 2.81 -6.08
N VAL A 408 13.67 4.06 -6.23
CA VAL A 408 14.45 4.79 -5.25
C VAL A 408 13.94 6.21 -5.14
N GLY A 409 14.22 6.83 -3.99
CA GLY A 409 13.83 8.20 -3.78
C GLY A 409 14.25 8.75 -2.43
N GLY A 410 13.67 9.87 -2.09
CA GLY A 410 13.92 10.54 -0.84
C GLY A 410 12.91 11.63 -0.59
N GLY A 411 12.97 12.21 0.58
CA GLY A 411 12.03 13.24 0.98
C GLY A 411 12.37 13.85 2.31
N PHE A 412 11.41 14.57 2.84
CA PHE A 412 11.48 15.16 4.16
C PHE A 412 10.22 14.82 4.95
N TRP A 413 10.36 14.80 6.26
CA TRP A 413 9.24 14.57 7.16
C TRP A 413 9.26 15.56 8.30
N PHE A 414 8.09 15.84 8.82
CA PHE A 414 7.96 16.54 10.08
C PHE A 414 6.95 15.83 10.99
N SER A 415 7.16 15.92 12.29
CA SER A 415 6.17 15.47 13.26
C SER A 415 5.79 16.58 14.22
N MET A 416 4.53 16.56 14.65
CA MET A 416 4.00 17.39 15.70
C MET A 416 3.50 16.50 16.84
N ASN A 417 3.97 16.75 18.06
CA ASN A 417 3.61 15.98 19.26
C ASN A 417 3.83 14.47 19.09
N ARG A 418 4.86 14.05 18.35
CA ARG A 418 5.26 12.67 18.00
C ARG A 418 4.26 11.89 17.15
N ASN A 419 2.95 12.04 17.38
CA ASN A 419 1.90 11.24 16.76
C ASN A 419 1.47 11.75 15.39
N PHE A 420 1.50 13.05 15.18
CA PHE A 420 1.09 13.65 13.92
C PHE A 420 2.33 13.81 13.03
N ILE A 421 2.51 12.86 12.12
CA ILE A 421 3.67 12.81 11.23
C ILE A 421 3.20 13.08 9.82
N VAL A 422 3.92 13.92 9.10
CA VAL A 422 3.74 14.17 7.67
C VAL A 422 5.05 13.91 6.97
N ALA A 423 5.03 13.01 6.00
CA ALA A 423 6.15 12.73 5.11
C ALA A 423 5.83 13.21 3.69
N VAL A 424 6.77 13.91 3.08
CA VAL A 424 6.71 14.29 1.65
C VAL A 424 7.85 13.58 0.96
N GLU A 425 7.51 12.65 0.08
CA GLU A 425 8.45 11.73 -0.55
C GLU A 425 8.39 11.87 -2.07
N PHE A 426 9.54 11.77 -2.70
CA PHE A 426 9.75 11.83 -4.15
C PHE A 426 10.34 10.51 -4.60
N GLY A 427 9.61 9.78 -5.44
CA GLY A 427 9.99 8.45 -5.89
C GLY A 427 10.14 8.34 -7.39
N ARG A 428 11.08 7.52 -7.84
CA ARG A 428 11.30 7.19 -9.25
C ARG A 428 11.59 5.69 -9.39
N PRO A 429 10.87 4.97 -10.25
CA PRO A 429 11.21 3.59 -10.58
C PRO A 429 12.52 3.57 -11.39
N LEU A 430 13.30 2.51 -11.21
CA LEU A 430 14.55 2.32 -11.98
C LEU A 430 14.27 1.86 -13.42
N ASN A 431 13.09 1.30 -13.65
CA ASN A 431 12.63 0.91 -14.97
C ASN A 431 11.49 1.81 -15.43
N PRO A 432 11.61 2.51 -16.58
CA PRO A 432 10.55 3.37 -17.11
C PRO A 432 9.22 2.66 -17.39
N GLN A 433 9.22 1.34 -17.57
CA GLN A 433 8.00 0.56 -17.75
C GLN A 433 7.14 0.44 -16.47
N ASP A 434 7.69 0.79 -15.32
CA ASP A 434 6.99 0.71 -14.04
C ASP A 434 6.40 2.04 -13.59
N GLY A 435 6.74 3.13 -14.28
CA GLY A 435 6.29 4.48 -13.95
C GLY A 435 7.36 5.51 -14.28
N SER A 436 7.18 6.74 -13.80
CA SER A 436 8.13 7.82 -14.07
C SER A 436 8.59 8.52 -12.79
N PHE A 437 7.76 9.34 -12.21
CA PHE A 437 8.04 10.13 -11.02
C PHE A 437 6.75 10.33 -10.23
N GLY A 438 6.83 10.22 -8.91
CA GLY A 438 5.69 10.47 -8.02
C GLY A 438 6.07 11.34 -6.85
N VAL A 439 5.12 12.14 -6.39
CA VAL A 439 5.19 12.91 -5.16
C VAL A 439 4.09 12.40 -4.23
N TYR A 440 4.47 12.02 -3.02
CA TYR A 440 3.56 11.44 -2.04
C TYR A 440 3.57 12.28 -0.78
N ILE A 441 2.39 12.60 -0.27
CA ILE A 441 2.21 13.24 1.03
C ILE A 441 1.44 12.27 1.90
N ASN A 442 2.10 11.74 2.90
CA ASN A 442 1.58 10.69 3.76
C ASN A 442 1.37 11.21 5.19
N LEU A 443 0.31 10.74 5.86
CA LEU A 443 0.19 10.81 7.31
C LEU A 443 0.84 9.58 7.94
N GLY A 444 2.01 9.75 8.51
CA GLY A 444 2.91 8.69 8.94
C GLY A 444 4.00 8.42 7.91
N PHE A 445 4.87 7.49 8.22
CA PHE A 445 5.82 6.92 7.26
C PHE A 445 5.11 5.91 6.37
N SER A 446 5.73 5.53 5.27
CA SER A 446 5.15 4.57 4.30
C SER A 446 4.96 3.17 4.91
N PHE A 447 5.71 2.82 5.99
CA PHE A 447 5.54 1.59 6.78
C PHE A 447 6.04 1.76 8.23
#